data_010fd93d34fcf1ec4c115f6a66d23f2f
#
_entry.id   010fd93d34fcf1ec4c115f6a66d23f2f
#
_cell.length_a   1.000
_cell.length_b   1.000
_cell.length_c   1.000
_cell.angle_alpha   90.00
_cell.angle_beta   90.00
_cell.angle_gamma   90.00
#
_symmetry.space_group_name_H-M   'P 1'
#
loop_
_entity.id
_entity.type
_entity.pdbx_description
1 polymer ?
#
loop_
_entity_poly.entity_id
_entity_poly.type
_entity_poly.pdbx_seq_one_letter_code
_entity_poly.pdbx_strand_id
1 'polypeptide(L)'
;MASSKSDSRHTRLSPAPFVPDDRQSEAIEHVRGPMLVVAGAGTGKTSVLVNRIARLVKEGHAKPEEILALTYTKNSATELGERVRSLVGSANVHTATFHDYCLDLLKRSQKDFGVLDEADLWIYLRRRLRELHLEYFVRAANVGEFLRDLLTFLSRCHDELVTPEKYLQYVARLESGELLIPRVSKSSHEITDAEVLGRCREIARVFASTERWLQEENLGTFSHMIT
;
A
#
# COMPACT_ATOMS: atom_id res chain seq x y z
N MET A 1 25.05 -24.76 52.50
CA MET A 1 24.27 -23.50 52.36
C MET A 1 23.71 -23.49 50.94
N ALA A 2 22.46 -23.91 50.80
CA ALA A 2 21.76 -23.96 49.49
C ALA A 2 20.91 -22.70 49.36
N SER A 3 21.20 -21.89 48.34
CA SER A 3 20.45 -20.70 48.02
C SER A 3 19.28 -21.08 47.13
N SER A 4 18.06 -20.96 47.64
CA SER A 4 16.80 -21.15 46.92
C SER A 4 16.56 -19.96 45.99
N LYS A 5 16.65 -20.19 44.69
CA LYS A 5 16.15 -19.22 43.69
C LYS A 5 14.62 -19.30 43.67
N SER A 6 13.96 -18.25 44.12
CA SER A 6 12.52 -18.05 44.00
C SER A 6 12.13 -17.86 42.51
N ASP A 7 11.45 -18.85 41.98
CA ASP A 7 10.83 -18.86 40.63
C ASP A 7 9.57 -18.00 40.69
N SER A 8 9.71 -16.72 40.37
CA SER A 8 8.57 -15.81 40.22
C SER A 8 7.88 -16.05 38.87
N ARG A 9 7.02 -17.05 38.81
CA ARG A 9 6.07 -17.24 37.70
C ARG A 9 5.16 -16.02 37.62
N HIS A 10 5.41 -15.17 36.66
CA HIS A 10 4.44 -14.14 36.28
C HIS A 10 3.19 -14.84 35.72
N THR A 11 2.22 -15.06 36.59
CA THR A 11 0.86 -15.44 36.17
C THR A 11 0.30 -14.29 35.34
N ARG A 12 0.32 -14.41 34.01
CA ARG A 12 -0.44 -13.50 33.16
C ARG A 12 -1.91 -13.68 33.50
N LEU A 13 -2.46 -12.72 34.21
CA LEU A 13 -3.90 -12.60 34.40
C LEU A 13 -4.55 -12.62 33.02
N SER A 14 -5.48 -13.56 32.81
CA SER A 14 -6.30 -13.54 31.60
C SER A 14 -6.98 -12.17 31.49
N PRO A 15 -6.90 -11.50 30.33
CA PRO A 15 -7.57 -10.22 30.16
C PRO A 15 -9.06 -10.38 30.44
N ALA A 16 -9.64 -9.41 31.15
CA ALA A 16 -11.07 -9.38 31.44
C ALA A 16 -11.87 -9.57 30.13
N PRO A 17 -13.01 -10.29 30.18
CA PRO A 17 -13.84 -10.48 28.99
C PRO A 17 -14.24 -9.12 28.41
N PHE A 18 -14.13 -9.00 27.08
CA PHE A 18 -14.54 -7.79 26.37
C PHE A 18 -16.06 -7.61 26.50
N VAL A 19 -16.47 -6.49 27.07
CA VAL A 19 -17.89 -6.09 27.19
C VAL A 19 -18.08 -4.90 26.24
N PRO A 20 -18.81 -5.06 25.12
CA PRO A 20 -19.04 -3.98 24.19
C PRO A 20 -20.02 -2.95 24.74
N ASP A 21 -19.82 -1.67 24.43
CA ASP A 21 -20.84 -0.63 24.57
C ASP A 21 -21.91 -0.73 23.45
N ASP A 22 -22.94 0.11 23.51
CA ASP A 22 -24.07 0.06 22.56
C ASP A 22 -23.62 0.23 21.11
N ARG A 23 -22.70 1.16 20.81
CA ARG A 23 -22.18 1.41 19.47
C ARG A 23 -21.26 0.29 18.98
N GLN A 24 -20.47 -0.27 19.88
CA GLN A 24 -19.65 -1.44 19.58
C GLN A 24 -20.53 -2.66 19.31
N SER A 25 -21.62 -2.83 20.07
CA SER A 25 -22.61 -3.89 19.86
C SER A 25 -23.27 -3.75 18.48
N GLU A 26 -23.70 -2.56 18.11
CA GLU A 26 -24.26 -2.28 16.77
C GLU A 26 -23.27 -2.68 15.66
N ALA A 27 -21.97 -2.31 15.80
CA ALA A 27 -20.95 -2.70 14.85
C ALA A 27 -20.70 -4.22 14.78
N ILE A 28 -20.76 -4.91 15.91
CA ILE A 28 -20.61 -6.37 15.98
C ILE A 28 -21.83 -7.08 15.37
N GLU A 29 -23.02 -6.52 15.54
CA GLU A 29 -24.30 -7.10 15.11
C GLU A 29 -24.62 -6.87 13.64
N HIS A 30 -23.99 -5.90 13.01
CA HIS A 30 -24.21 -5.62 11.59
C HIS A 30 -23.77 -6.79 10.69
N VAL A 31 -24.68 -7.39 9.94
CA VAL A 31 -24.41 -8.60 9.13
C VAL A 31 -24.21 -8.27 7.66
N ARG A 32 -25.01 -7.39 7.06
CA ARG A 32 -25.04 -7.15 5.61
C ARG A 32 -24.87 -5.70 5.25
N GLY A 33 -24.22 -5.47 4.11
CA GLY A 33 -23.99 -4.14 3.53
C GLY A 33 -22.76 -3.44 4.08
N PRO A 34 -22.36 -2.34 3.46
CA PRO A 34 -21.19 -1.57 3.88
C PRO A 34 -21.45 -0.87 5.22
N MET A 35 -20.44 -0.84 6.09
CA MET A 35 -20.44 -0.10 7.33
C MET A 35 -19.11 0.59 7.53
N LEU A 36 -19.13 1.88 7.87
CA LEU A 36 -17.96 2.64 8.26
C LEU A 36 -17.96 2.84 9.79
N VAL A 37 -16.91 2.38 10.44
CA VAL A 37 -16.70 2.56 11.89
C VAL A 37 -15.58 3.57 12.10
N VAL A 38 -15.92 4.76 12.63
CA VAL A 38 -14.95 5.80 12.98
C VAL A 38 -14.69 5.74 14.47
N ALA A 39 -13.44 5.49 14.85
CA ALA A 39 -13.07 5.29 16.25
C ALA A 39 -11.64 5.77 16.53
N GLY A 40 -11.42 6.43 17.68
CA GLY A 40 -10.12 6.91 18.14
C GLY A 40 -9.13 5.78 18.52
N ALA A 41 -7.90 6.16 18.88
CA ALA A 41 -6.94 5.22 19.42
C ALA A 41 -7.42 4.70 20.80
N GLY A 42 -7.19 3.41 21.08
CA GLY A 42 -7.56 2.81 22.38
C GLY A 42 -9.04 2.50 22.56
N THR A 43 -9.94 2.81 21.62
CA THR A 43 -11.39 2.58 21.74
C THR A 43 -11.83 1.13 21.46
N GLY A 44 -10.93 0.19 21.38
CA GLY A 44 -11.29 -1.22 21.19
C GLY A 44 -11.62 -1.66 19.76
N LYS A 45 -11.24 -0.90 18.72
CA LYS A 45 -11.49 -1.25 17.29
C LYS A 45 -11.19 -2.72 16.96
N THR A 46 -10.01 -3.18 17.36
CA THR A 46 -9.59 -4.57 17.10
C THR A 46 -10.48 -5.58 17.83
N SER A 47 -10.89 -5.26 19.06
CA SER A 47 -11.80 -6.13 19.81
C SER A 47 -13.19 -6.21 19.17
N VAL A 48 -13.72 -5.09 18.69
CA VAL A 48 -14.97 -5.05 17.91
C VAL A 48 -14.86 -5.92 16.66
N LEU A 49 -13.77 -5.76 15.87
CA LEU A 49 -13.55 -6.53 14.66
C LEU A 49 -13.46 -8.03 14.94
N VAL A 50 -12.68 -8.43 15.95
CA VAL A 50 -12.53 -9.84 16.37
C VAL A 50 -13.87 -10.44 16.79
N ASN A 51 -14.64 -9.72 17.61
CA ASN A 51 -15.96 -10.21 18.07
C ASN A 51 -16.98 -10.26 16.94
N ARG A 52 -16.95 -9.29 16.00
CA ARG A 52 -17.77 -9.34 14.79
C ARG A 52 -17.47 -10.60 13.96
N ILE A 53 -16.20 -10.87 13.67
CA ILE A 53 -15.79 -12.06 12.92
C ILE A 53 -16.25 -13.32 13.65
N ALA A 54 -16.00 -13.38 14.97
CA ALA A 54 -16.39 -14.52 15.77
C ALA A 54 -17.92 -14.76 15.76
N ARG A 55 -18.71 -13.69 15.79
CA ARG A 55 -20.16 -13.78 15.70
C ARG A 55 -20.62 -14.28 14.34
N LEU A 56 -20.10 -13.68 13.24
CA LEU A 56 -20.46 -14.10 11.88
C LEU A 56 -20.25 -15.60 11.66
N VAL A 57 -19.14 -16.13 12.19
CA VAL A 57 -18.84 -17.58 12.12
C VAL A 57 -19.76 -18.41 13.01
N LYS A 58 -19.91 -18.02 14.29
CA LYS A 58 -20.67 -18.80 15.28
C LYS A 58 -22.17 -18.87 14.97
N GLU A 59 -22.73 -17.79 14.43
CA GLU A 59 -24.13 -17.71 14.04
C GLU A 59 -24.40 -18.22 12.61
N GLY A 60 -23.36 -18.68 11.90
CA GLY A 60 -23.48 -19.25 10.56
C GLY A 60 -23.82 -18.24 9.46
N HIS A 61 -23.54 -16.95 9.70
CA HIS A 61 -23.74 -15.90 8.68
C HIS A 61 -22.68 -15.95 7.59
N ALA A 62 -21.47 -16.46 7.88
CA ALA A 62 -20.40 -16.69 6.92
C ALA A 62 -19.55 -17.87 7.39
N LYS A 63 -19.00 -18.62 6.45
CA LYS A 63 -17.97 -19.62 6.75
C LYS A 63 -16.63 -18.92 6.98
N PRO A 64 -15.72 -19.50 7.82
CA PRO A 64 -14.42 -18.89 8.10
C PRO A 64 -13.62 -18.56 6.85
N GLU A 65 -13.62 -19.43 5.85
CA GLU A 65 -12.92 -19.28 4.57
C GLU A 65 -13.52 -18.20 3.65
N GLU A 66 -14.74 -17.73 3.92
CA GLU A 66 -15.40 -16.65 3.18
C GLU A 66 -15.08 -15.27 3.79
N ILE A 67 -14.36 -15.23 4.92
CA ILE A 67 -14.02 -14.00 5.62
C ILE A 67 -12.57 -13.63 5.34
N LEU A 68 -12.38 -12.43 4.77
CA LEU A 68 -11.09 -11.79 4.62
C LEU A 68 -10.99 -10.61 5.59
N ALA A 69 -9.99 -10.64 6.47
CA ALA A 69 -9.71 -9.55 7.40
C ALA A 69 -8.35 -8.91 7.09
N LEU A 70 -8.37 -7.67 6.65
CA LEU A 70 -7.18 -6.93 6.23
C LEU A 70 -6.74 -5.92 7.29
N THR A 71 -5.42 -5.82 7.46
CA THR A 71 -4.77 -4.86 8.36
C THR A 71 -3.62 -4.14 7.66
N TYR A 72 -3.06 -3.16 8.34
CA TYR A 72 -1.96 -2.35 7.78
C TYR A 72 -0.58 -3.00 7.96
N THR A 73 -0.37 -3.76 9.05
CA THR A 73 0.94 -4.34 9.37
C THR A 73 0.87 -5.85 9.55
N LYS A 74 1.96 -6.54 9.24
CA LYS A 74 2.07 -8.00 9.42
C LYS A 74 1.82 -8.42 10.86
N ASN A 75 2.36 -7.67 11.82
CA ASN A 75 2.14 -7.95 13.24
C ASN A 75 0.66 -7.85 13.60
N SER A 76 -0.04 -6.80 13.12
CA SER A 76 -1.49 -6.66 13.35
C SER A 76 -2.28 -7.78 12.68
N ALA A 77 -1.88 -8.26 11.50
CA ALA A 77 -2.54 -9.38 10.83
C ALA A 77 -2.38 -10.69 11.63
N THR A 78 -1.18 -10.96 12.12
CA THR A 78 -0.90 -12.13 12.97
C THR A 78 -1.69 -12.06 14.26
N GLU A 79 -1.65 -10.94 14.98
CA GLU A 79 -2.39 -10.73 16.23
C GLU A 79 -3.90 -10.87 16.03
N LEU A 80 -4.44 -10.30 14.96
CA LEU A 80 -5.85 -10.43 14.60
C LEU A 80 -6.23 -11.91 14.40
N GLY A 81 -5.43 -12.64 13.63
CA GLY A 81 -5.64 -14.07 13.39
C GLY A 81 -5.60 -14.92 14.66
N GLU A 82 -4.68 -14.63 15.58
CA GLU A 82 -4.59 -15.32 16.88
C GLU A 82 -5.81 -15.03 17.76
N ARG A 83 -6.24 -13.77 17.84
CA ARG A 83 -7.43 -13.36 18.60
C ARG A 83 -8.71 -13.99 18.04
N VAL A 84 -8.87 -14.02 16.71
CA VAL A 84 -10.02 -14.67 16.07
C VAL A 84 -10.01 -16.16 16.38
N ARG A 85 -8.86 -16.85 16.21
CA ARG A 85 -8.72 -18.28 16.54
C ARG A 85 -9.06 -18.58 17.98
N SER A 86 -8.71 -17.73 18.93
CA SER A 86 -9.04 -17.92 20.35
C SER A 86 -10.55 -17.91 20.63
N LEU A 87 -11.36 -17.23 19.79
CA LEU A 87 -12.81 -17.14 19.95
C LEU A 87 -13.60 -18.17 19.12
N VAL A 88 -13.11 -18.56 17.95
CA VAL A 88 -13.82 -19.46 17.02
C VAL A 88 -13.14 -20.83 16.86
N GLY A 89 -12.08 -21.09 17.60
CA GLY A 89 -11.33 -22.35 17.52
C GLY A 89 -10.43 -22.40 16.28
N SER A 90 -10.29 -23.57 15.66
CA SER A 90 -9.43 -23.80 14.50
C SER A 90 -9.98 -23.22 13.18
N ALA A 91 -10.91 -22.31 13.24
CA ALA A 91 -11.50 -21.67 12.07
C ALA A 91 -10.43 -20.93 11.24
N ASN A 92 -10.39 -21.22 9.95
CA ASN A 92 -9.37 -20.70 9.03
C ASN A 92 -9.84 -19.36 8.38
N VAL A 93 -10.00 -18.33 9.21
CA VAL A 93 -10.25 -16.96 8.70
C VAL A 93 -8.97 -16.41 8.08
N HIS A 94 -9.08 -15.90 6.86
CA HIS A 94 -7.93 -15.31 6.17
C HIS A 94 -7.63 -13.91 6.75
N THR A 95 -6.49 -13.79 7.43
CA THR A 95 -5.98 -12.51 7.94
C THR A 95 -4.67 -12.15 7.23
N ALA A 96 -4.60 -10.96 6.63
CA ALA A 96 -3.44 -10.51 5.87
C ALA A 96 -3.27 -9.00 5.94
N THR A 97 -2.15 -8.48 5.46
CA THR A 97 -2.08 -7.07 5.07
C THR A 97 -2.67 -6.88 3.67
N PHE A 98 -3.03 -5.63 3.32
CA PHE A 98 -3.48 -5.32 1.96
C PHE A 98 -2.45 -5.78 0.91
N HIS A 99 -1.18 -5.46 1.13
CA HIS A 99 -0.10 -5.83 0.20
C HIS A 99 0.10 -7.34 0.08
N ASP A 100 0.13 -8.07 1.21
CA ASP A 100 0.31 -9.53 1.17
C ASP A 100 -0.86 -10.21 0.44
N TYR A 101 -2.09 -9.73 0.65
CA TYR A 101 -3.27 -10.25 -0.05
C TYR A 101 -3.22 -9.97 -1.55
N CYS A 102 -2.92 -8.73 -1.96
CA CYS A 102 -2.78 -8.36 -3.37
C CYS A 102 -1.65 -9.14 -4.05
N LEU A 103 -0.51 -9.30 -3.37
CA LEU A 103 0.60 -10.12 -3.88
C LEU A 103 0.19 -11.59 -4.07
N ASP A 104 -0.59 -12.15 -3.15
CA ASP A 104 -1.11 -13.53 -3.29
C ASP A 104 -2.04 -13.67 -4.50
N LEU A 105 -2.91 -12.67 -4.74
CA LEU A 105 -3.76 -12.62 -5.93
C LEU A 105 -2.95 -12.58 -7.22
N LEU A 106 -1.92 -11.71 -7.27
CA LEU A 106 -1.04 -11.59 -8.44
C LEU A 106 -0.27 -12.88 -8.70
N LYS A 107 0.28 -13.51 -7.67
CA LYS A 107 0.97 -14.79 -7.80
C LYS A 107 0.08 -15.94 -8.28
N ARG A 108 -1.21 -15.88 -7.98
CA ARG A 108 -2.19 -16.86 -8.50
C ARG A 108 -2.51 -16.62 -9.98
N SER A 109 -2.47 -15.35 -10.43
CA SER A 109 -2.73 -14.98 -11.81
C SER A 109 -1.47 -15.02 -12.69
N GLN A 110 -0.32 -14.63 -12.13
CA GLN A 110 0.98 -14.53 -12.81
C GLN A 110 2.05 -15.24 -11.97
N LYS A 111 2.53 -16.39 -12.45
CA LYS A 111 3.41 -17.28 -11.66
C LYS A 111 4.76 -16.67 -11.27
N ASP A 112 5.30 -15.73 -12.06
CA ASP A 112 6.67 -15.21 -11.92
C ASP A 112 6.70 -13.69 -11.62
N PHE A 113 5.68 -13.15 -10.94
CA PHE A 113 5.64 -11.74 -10.58
C PHE A 113 6.65 -11.41 -9.48
N GLY A 114 7.64 -10.56 -9.82
CA GLY A 114 8.64 -10.04 -8.89
C GLY A 114 8.26 -8.67 -8.34
N VAL A 115 8.53 -8.44 -7.04
CA VAL A 115 8.26 -7.16 -6.38
C VAL A 115 9.57 -6.46 -6.11
N LEU A 116 9.70 -5.24 -6.63
CA LEU A 116 10.82 -4.35 -6.36
C LEU A 116 10.45 -3.39 -5.23
N ASP A 117 11.32 -3.27 -4.25
CA ASP A 117 11.23 -2.15 -3.31
C ASP A 117 11.77 -0.85 -3.94
N GLU A 118 11.73 0.26 -3.18
CA GLU A 118 12.18 1.56 -3.68
C GLU A 118 13.68 1.55 -4.05
N ALA A 119 14.51 0.85 -3.27
CA ALA A 119 15.95 0.74 -3.52
C ALA A 119 16.23 -0.13 -4.76
N ASP A 120 15.50 -1.22 -4.92
CA ASP A 120 15.60 -2.11 -6.07
C ASP A 120 15.18 -1.38 -7.35
N LEU A 121 14.05 -0.65 -7.32
CA LEU A 121 13.58 0.14 -8.46
C LEU A 121 14.57 1.27 -8.81
N TRP A 122 15.16 1.91 -7.80
CA TRP A 122 16.21 2.91 -8.03
C TRP A 122 17.44 2.31 -8.74
N ILE A 123 17.92 1.14 -8.29
CA ILE A 123 19.03 0.42 -8.93
C ILE A 123 18.65 0.01 -10.35
N TYR A 124 17.44 -0.49 -10.54
CA TYR A 124 16.89 -0.90 -11.81
C TYR A 124 16.90 0.23 -12.84
N LEU A 125 16.36 1.40 -12.48
CA LEU A 125 16.33 2.60 -13.34
C LEU A 125 17.74 3.17 -13.54
N ARG A 126 18.60 3.16 -12.53
CA ARG A 126 19.97 3.65 -12.66
C ARG A 126 20.77 2.86 -13.69
N ARG A 127 20.59 1.54 -13.75
CA ARG A 127 21.25 0.70 -14.77
C ARG A 127 20.77 1.01 -16.18
N ARG A 128 19.53 1.42 -16.35
CA ARG A 128 18.90 1.77 -17.63
C ARG A 128 18.93 3.27 -17.95
N LEU A 129 19.65 4.07 -17.18
CA LEU A 129 19.64 5.53 -17.29
C LEU A 129 19.95 6.01 -18.71
N ARG A 130 20.85 5.34 -19.43
CA ARG A 130 21.20 5.69 -20.82
C ARG A 130 20.05 5.44 -21.79
N GLU A 131 19.21 4.46 -21.53
CA GLU A 131 18.05 4.10 -22.34
C GLU A 131 16.88 5.09 -22.15
N LEU A 132 16.89 5.86 -21.06
CA LEU A 132 15.89 6.90 -20.80
C LEU A 132 16.07 8.13 -21.68
N HIS A 133 17.23 8.31 -22.35
CA HIS A 133 17.52 9.43 -23.25
C HIS A 133 17.14 10.79 -22.66
N LEU A 134 17.61 11.06 -21.43
CA LEU A 134 17.30 12.29 -20.71
C LEU A 134 17.97 13.49 -21.37
N GLU A 135 17.24 14.60 -21.52
CA GLU A 135 17.71 15.87 -22.09
C GLU A 135 17.69 17.00 -21.05
N TYR A 136 16.57 17.13 -20.35
CA TYR A 136 16.33 18.19 -19.37
C TYR A 136 16.89 17.86 -17.99
N PHE A 137 16.79 16.58 -17.57
CA PHE A 137 17.20 16.15 -16.24
C PHE A 137 18.64 15.65 -16.15
N VAL A 138 19.33 15.40 -17.26
CA VAL A 138 20.80 15.09 -17.27
C VAL A 138 21.64 16.29 -16.84
N ARG A 139 21.14 17.51 -17.06
CA ARG A 139 21.80 18.74 -16.63
C ARG A 139 21.70 19.00 -15.12
N ALA A 140 20.86 18.24 -14.41
CA ALA A 140 20.84 18.28 -12.96
C ALA A 140 22.19 17.76 -12.43
N ALA A 141 22.85 18.52 -11.60
CA ALA A 141 24.17 18.21 -11.03
C ALA A 141 24.19 16.91 -10.20
N ASN A 142 23.00 16.31 -9.97
CA ASN A 142 22.82 15.10 -9.16
C ASN A 142 21.75 14.17 -9.76
N VAL A 143 22.17 13.24 -10.62
CA VAL A 143 21.31 12.20 -11.20
C VAL A 143 20.61 11.35 -10.12
N GLY A 144 21.24 11.17 -8.98
CA GLY A 144 20.67 10.41 -7.86
C GLY A 144 19.47 11.10 -7.20
N GLU A 145 19.44 12.43 -7.19
CA GLU A 145 18.30 13.23 -6.73
C GLU A 145 17.15 13.16 -7.72
N PHE A 146 17.44 13.35 -9.00
CA PHE A 146 16.44 13.17 -10.05
C PHE A 146 15.74 11.80 -9.99
N LEU A 147 16.51 10.72 -9.82
CA LEU A 147 15.92 9.38 -9.72
C LEU A 147 15.00 9.24 -8.50
N ARG A 148 15.35 9.81 -7.35
CA ARG A 148 14.48 9.79 -6.16
C ARG A 148 13.18 10.56 -6.38
N ASP A 149 13.27 11.73 -7.00
CA ASP A 149 12.10 12.54 -7.34
C ASP A 149 11.22 11.81 -8.35
N LEU A 150 11.82 11.15 -9.34
CA LEU A 150 11.12 10.31 -10.30
C LEU A 150 10.38 9.16 -9.61
N LEU A 151 11.02 8.43 -8.70
CA LEU A 151 10.38 7.36 -7.94
C LEU A 151 9.18 7.85 -7.13
N THR A 152 9.34 9.00 -6.46
CA THR A 152 8.26 9.65 -5.73
C THR A 152 7.10 10.02 -6.66
N PHE A 153 7.41 10.55 -7.85
CA PHE A 153 6.41 10.88 -8.86
C PHE A 153 5.67 9.62 -9.36
N LEU A 154 6.40 8.56 -9.71
CA LEU A 154 5.81 7.29 -10.17
C LEU A 154 4.89 6.67 -9.10
N SER A 155 5.34 6.62 -7.84
CA SER A 155 4.51 6.14 -6.72
C SER A 155 3.21 6.93 -6.61
N ARG A 156 3.28 8.26 -6.68
CA ARG A 156 2.08 9.11 -6.65
C ARG A 156 1.15 8.89 -7.85
N CYS A 157 1.69 8.68 -9.03
CA CYS A 157 0.88 8.33 -10.20
C CYS A 157 0.08 7.05 -9.96
N HIS A 158 0.70 6.01 -9.39
CA HIS A 158 0.00 4.78 -9.04
C HIS A 158 -1.06 5.01 -7.97
N ASP A 159 -0.74 5.73 -6.87
CA ASP A 159 -1.68 6.02 -5.80
C ASP A 159 -2.94 6.75 -6.30
N GLU A 160 -2.80 7.60 -7.32
CA GLU A 160 -3.89 8.36 -7.96
C GLU A 160 -4.47 7.66 -9.21
N LEU A 161 -4.07 6.42 -9.48
CA LEU A 161 -4.49 5.65 -10.67
C LEU A 161 -4.23 6.40 -11.99
N VAL A 162 -3.13 7.14 -12.06
CA VAL A 162 -2.65 7.83 -13.26
C VAL A 162 -1.75 6.88 -14.04
N THR A 163 -2.19 6.48 -15.23
CA THR A 163 -1.39 5.66 -16.16
C THR A 163 -0.50 6.55 -17.02
N PRO A 164 0.53 5.99 -17.71
CA PRO A 164 1.33 6.73 -18.68
C PRO A 164 0.50 7.44 -19.74
N GLU A 165 -0.58 6.82 -20.22
CA GLU A 165 -1.49 7.38 -21.23
C GLU A 165 -2.24 8.60 -20.67
N LYS A 166 -2.76 8.50 -19.42
CA LYS A 166 -3.43 9.64 -18.76
C LYS A 166 -2.47 10.81 -18.55
N TYR A 167 -1.23 10.50 -18.16
CA TYR A 167 -0.22 11.55 -17.99
C TYR A 167 0.16 12.18 -19.33
N LEU A 168 0.31 11.41 -20.40
CA LEU A 168 0.55 11.91 -21.75
C LEU A 168 -0.59 12.80 -22.25
N GLN A 169 -1.86 12.42 -21.98
CA GLN A 169 -3.02 13.26 -22.27
C GLN A 169 -2.97 14.59 -21.51
N TYR A 170 -2.57 14.57 -20.25
CA TYR A 170 -2.36 15.80 -19.48
C TYR A 170 -1.31 16.71 -20.13
N VAL A 171 -0.17 16.15 -20.57
CA VAL A 171 0.87 16.91 -21.26
C VAL A 171 0.35 17.52 -22.56
N ALA A 172 -0.42 16.76 -23.36
CA ALA A 172 -1.04 17.28 -24.60
C ALA A 172 -2.00 18.45 -24.34
N ARG A 173 -2.75 18.41 -23.23
CA ARG A 173 -3.65 19.50 -22.83
C ARG A 173 -2.90 20.76 -22.36
N LEU A 174 -1.72 20.59 -21.76
CA LEU A 174 -0.82 21.72 -21.47
C LEU A 174 -0.29 22.35 -22.77
N GLU A 175 0.10 21.54 -23.75
CA GLU A 175 0.63 21.98 -25.03
C GLU A 175 -0.40 22.71 -25.91
N SER A 176 -1.66 22.24 -25.85
CA SER A 176 -2.75 22.89 -26.58
C SER A 176 -3.23 24.20 -25.92
N GLY A 177 -2.73 24.52 -24.72
CA GLY A 177 -3.19 25.69 -23.96
C GLY A 177 -4.53 25.51 -23.27
N GLU A 178 -5.09 24.28 -23.27
CA GLU A 178 -6.32 23.95 -22.55
C GLU A 178 -6.12 24.04 -21.01
N LEU A 179 -4.90 23.70 -20.54
CA LEU A 179 -4.51 23.80 -19.16
C LEU A 179 -3.39 24.84 -18.99
N LEU A 180 -3.40 25.49 -17.84
CA LEU A 180 -2.31 26.41 -17.48
C LEU A 180 -1.04 25.62 -17.17
N ILE A 181 0.10 26.10 -17.70
CA ILE A 181 1.41 25.53 -17.43
C ILE A 181 1.75 25.73 -15.96
N PRO A 182 2.15 24.64 -15.22
CA PRO A 182 2.47 24.74 -13.81
C PRO A 182 3.64 25.71 -13.55
N ARG A 183 3.49 26.63 -12.60
CA ARG A 183 4.59 27.50 -12.18
C ARG A 183 5.55 26.75 -11.27
N VAL A 184 6.83 26.65 -11.66
CA VAL A 184 7.89 26.04 -10.84
C VAL A 184 8.47 27.12 -9.92
N SER A 185 8.14 27.10 -8.64
CA SER A 185 8.33 28.23 -7.71
C SER A 185 9.67 28.29 -6.97
N LYS A 186 10.69 27.51 -7.31
CA LYS A 186 11.93 27.44 -6.51
C LYS A 186 13.24 27.44 -7.31
N SER A 187 13.26 27.92 -8.52
CA SER A 187 14.51 28.07 -9.29
C SER A 187 15.02 29.51 -9.22
N SER A 188 16.30 29.68 -8.94
CA SER A 188 16.99 30.96 -9.06
C SER A 188 17.11 31.45 -10.53
N HIS A 189 16.68 30.62 -11.49
CA HIS A 189 16.58 30.92 -12.89
C HIS A 189 15.13 30.85 -13.34
N GLU A 190 14.70 31.82 -14.10
CA GLU A 190 13.36 31.84 -14.70
C GLU A 190 13.27 30.70 -15.74
N ILE A 191 12.47 29.67 -15.40
CA ILE A 191 12.25 28.53 -16.28
C ILE A 191 11.16 28.93 -17.28
N THR A 192 11.42 28.82 -18.57
CA THR A 192 10.44 29.15 -19.62
C THR A 192 9.33 28.07 -19.70
N ASP A 193 8.14 28.47 -20.18
CA ASP A 193 7.04 27.56 -20.44
C ASP A 193 7.44 26.41 -21.38
N ALA A 194 8.25 26.72 -22.40
CA ALA A 194 8.78 25.69 -23.30
C ALA A 194 9.65 24.66 -22.59
N GLU A 195 10.46 25.09 -21.62
CA GLU A 195 11.27 24.19 -20.82
C GLU A 195 10.41 23.34 -19.87
N VAL A 196 9.38 23.91 -19.25
CA VAL A 196 8.42 23.15 -18.41
C VAL A 196 7.73 22.08 -19.25
N LEU A 197 7.23 22.41 -20.42
CA LEU A 197 6.60 21.45 -21.34
C LEU A 197 7.60 20.35 -21.78
N GLY A 198 8.85 20.73 -22.10
CA GLY A 198 9.89 19.77 -22.44
C GLY A 198 10.16 18.77 -21.30
N ARG A 199 10.23 19.24 -20.05
CA ARG A 199 10.36 18.39 -18.85
C ARG A 199 9.16 17.47 -18.67
N CYS A 200 7.94 17.96 -18.86
CA CYS A 200 6.72 17.15 -18.76
C CYS A 200 6.71 16.04 -19.83
N ARG A 201 7.12 16.32 -21.07
CA ARG A 201 7.24 15.29 -22.13
C ARG A 201 8.30 14.24 -21.78
N GLU A 202 9.45 14.68 -21.26
CA GLU A 202 10.50 13.76 -20.84
C GLU A 202 10.02 12.83 -19.73
N ILE A 203 9.33 13.34 -18.70
CA ILE A 203 8.73 12.53 -17.64
C ILE A 203 7.70 11.56 -18.21
N ALA A 204 6.83 11.99 -19.14
CA ALA A 204 5.84 11.10 -19.77
C ALA A 204 6.52 9.92 -20.49
N ARG A 205 7.60 10.18 -21.23
CA ARG A 205 8.39 9.16 -21.92
C ARG A 205 9.06 8.20 -20.93
N VAL A 206 9.68 8.75 -19.88
CA VAL A 206 10.32 7.95 -18.83
C VAL A 206 9.32 7.07 -18.10
N PHE A 207 8.16 7.61 -17.75
CA PHE A 207 7.07 6.86 -17.11
C PHE A 207 6.63 5.69 -18.01
N ALA A 208 6.29 5.96 -19.27
CA ALA A 208 5.87 4.92 -20.22
C ALA A 208 6.95 3.84 -20.43
N SER A 209 8.23 4.22 -20.50
CA SER A 209 9.33 3.28 -20.64
C SER A 209 9.51 2.41 -19.39
N THR A 210 9.40 3.00 -18.20
CA THR A 210 9.51 2.29 -16.93
C THR A 210 8.40 1.25 -16.79
N GLU A 211 7.13 1.64 -17.01
CA GLU A 211 5.99 0.72 -16.93
C GLU A 211 6.11 -0.43 -17.92
N ARG A 212 6.49 -0.14 -19.16
CA ARG A 212 6.70 -1.17 -20.18
C ARG A 212 7.78 -2.17 -19.76
N TRP A 213 8.93 -1.72 -19.29
CA TRP A 213 10.03 -2.60 -18.86
C TRP A 213 9.63 -3.48 -17.68
N LEU A 214 8.95 -2.90 -16.70
CA LEU A 214 8.45 -3.67 -15.56
C LEU A 214 7.45 -4.74 -16.00
N GLN A 215 6.55 -4.40 -16.91
CA GLN A 215 5.58 -5.35 -17.46
C GLN A 215 6.26 -6.47 -18.28
N GLU A 216 7.22 -6.13 -19.16
CA GLU A 216 7.96 -7.09 -19.98
C GLU A 216 8.75 -8.10 -19.12
N GLU A 217 9.22 -7.68 -17.95
CA GLU A 217 10.00 -8.50 -17.03
C GLU A 217 9.15 -9.13 -15.90
N ASN A 218 7.83 -8.98 -15.92
CA ASN A 218 6.91 -9.41 -14.87
C ASN A 218 7.30 -8.86 -13.48
N LEU A 219 7.71 -7.60 -13.43
CA LEU A 219 8.09 -6.91 -12.22
C LEU A 219 7.06 -5.84 -11.85
N GLY A 220 6.98 -5.49 -10.60
CA GLY A 220 6.20 -4.36 -10.12
C GLY A 220 6.67 -3.88 -8.76
N THR A 221 6.13 -2.75 -8.32
CA THR A 221 6.36 -2.19 -6.99
C THR A 221 5.20 -2.48 -6.07
N PHE A 222 5.33 -2.11 -4.79
CA PHE A 222 4.21 -2.18 -3.83
C PHE A 222 2.97 -1.41 -4.32
N SER A 223 3.14 -0.27 -4.99
CA SER A 223 2.03 0.49 -5.56
C SER A 223 1.31 -0.27 -6.67
N HIS A 224 2.04 -0.97 -7.54
CA HIS A 224 1.45 -1.82 -8.59
C HIS A 224 0.60 -2.99 -8.06
N MET A 225 0.84 -3.44 -6.83
CA MET A 225 0.04 -4.54 -6.26
C MET A 225 -1.37 -4.13 -5.88
N ILE A 226 -1.62 -2.82 -5.72
CA ILE A 226 -2.91 -2.30 -5.24
C ILE A 226 -3.72 -1.68 -6.38
N THR A 227 -3.05 -1.30 -7.48
CA THR A 227 -3.68 -0.71 -8.68
C THR A 227 -4.06 -1.75 -9.69
#